data_f1a197f594c04b231cf33fd5e257e891
#
_entry.id   f1a197f594c04b231cf33fd5e257e891
#
_cell.length_a   1.000
_cell.length_b   1.000
_cell.length_c   1.000
_cell.angle_alpha   90.00
_cell.angle_beta   90.00
_cell.angle_gamma   90.00
#
_symmetry.space_group_name_H-M   'P 1'
#
loop_
_entity.id
_entity.type
_entity.pdbx_description
1 polymer ?
#
loop_
_entity_poly.entity_id
_entity_poly.type
_entity_poly.pdbx_seq_one_letter_code
_entity_poly.pdbx_strand_id
1 'polypeptide(L)'
;PRTYVSAVEMFNQFVTVLKALKVDPQRSLEELNGDWTTSMELAETLQRLHGVPFRVGHHFASLVVTDARKNKWRPNQFPYARAVELYAEAIRHDGLKETQLPLSEPVFKATLAPDDMVRTRVGIGGPQPAEVKRMLGLARAALASDREWLVARNARLIDAQAKLNQAFFKVLDK
;
A
#
# COMPACT_ATOMS: atom_id res chain seq x y z
N PRO A 1 -22.24 -25.36 3.09
CA PRO A 1 -22.02 -25.33 1.65
C PRO A 1 -20.54 -25.28 1.32
N ARG A 2 -20.14 -25.89 0.21
CA ARG A 2 -18.75 -26.08 -0.20
C ARG A 2 -17.96 -24.76 -0.26
N THR A 3 -18.56 -23.69 -0.76
CA THR A 3 -17.91 -22.37 -0.87
C THR A 3 -17.40 -21.83 0.47
N TYR A 4 -18.15 -21.99 1.55
CA TYR A 4 -17.72 -21.57 2.87
C TYR A 4 -16.49 -22.39 3.35
N VAL A 5 -16.52 -23.70 3.19
CA VAL A 5 -15.39 -24.57 3.56
C VAL A 5 -14.14 -24.20 2.78
N SER A 6 -14.26 -24.05 1.45
CA SER A 6 -13.12 -23.66 0.61
C SER A 6 -12.58 -22.28 0.98
N ALA A 7 -13.42 -21.31 1.34
CA ALA A 7 -12.98 -20.00 1.81
C ALA A 7 -12.18 -20.10 3.11
N VAL A 8 -12.65 -20.88 4.08
CA VAL A 8 -11.94 -21.11 5.36
C VAL A 8 -10.58 -21.78 5.11
N GLU A 9 -10.55 -22.81 4.26
CA GLU A 9 -9.31 -23.50 3.89
C GLU A 9 -8.31 -22.55 3.24
N MET A 10 -8.75 -21.70 2.31
CA MET A 10 -7.91 -20.69 1.64
C MET A 10 -7.31 -19.71 2.68
N PHE A 11 -8.10 -19.20 3.63
CA PHE A 11 -7.59 -18.32 4.68
C PHE A 11 -6.57 -19.02 5.57
N ASN A 12 -6.80 -20.29 5.95
CA ASN A 12 -5.87 -21.06 6.76
C ASN A 12 -4.54 -21.30 6.03
N GLN A 13 -4.60 -21.61 4.74
CA GLN A 13 -3.40 -21.73 3.91
C GLN A 13 -2.65 -20.41 3.80
N PHE A 14 -3.35 -19.29 3.60
CA PHE A 14 -2.75 -17.96 3.55
C PHE A 14 -2.05 -17.59 4.88
N VAL A 15 -2.67 -17.89 6.02
CA VAL A 15 -2.02 -17.73 7.34
C VAL A 15 -0.73 -18.53 7.43
N THR A 16 -0.72 -19.77 6.89
CA THR A 16 0.49 -20.62 6.87
C THR A 16 1.60 -19.99 6.02
N VAL A 17 1.26 -19.45 4.85
CA VAL A 17 2.20 -18.71 3.99
C VAL A 17 2.77 -17.50 4.72
N LEU A 18 1.91 -16.68 5.36
CA LEU A 18 2.37 -15.50 6.10
C LEU A 18 3.31 -15.83 7.26
N LYS A 19 3.06 -16.95 7.97
CA LYS A 19 3.95 -17.42 9.05
C LYS A 19 5.29 -17.93 8.55
N ALA A 20 5.35 -18.46 7.34
CA ALA A 20 6.57 -18.95 6.71
C ALA A 20 7.34 -17.86 5.97
N LEU A 21 6.73 -16.68 5.76
CA LEU A 21 7.34 -15.57 5.03
C LEU A 21 8.61 -15.09 5.75
N LYS A 22 9.69 -15.08 5.01
CA LYS A 22 10.97 -14.48 5.42
C LYS A 22 11.27 -13.31 4.53
N VAL A 23 11.46 -12.14 5.13
CA VAL A 23 11.86 -10.93 4.41
C VAL A 23 13.37 -10.81 4.54
N ASP A 24 14.06 -10.68 3.41
CA ASP A 24 15.47 -10.27 3.36
C ASP A 24 15.51 -8.74 3.14
N PRO A 25 15.80 -7.93 4.17
CA PRO A 25 15.77 -6.48 4.06
C PRO A 25 16.82 -5.94 3.08
N GLN A 26 18.01 -6.56 3.05
CA GLN A 26 19.09 -6.12 2.17
C GLN A 26 18.71 -6.37 0.70
N ARG A 27 18.27 -7.58 0.38
CA ARG A 27 17.83 -7.93 -0.96
C ARG A 27 16.64 -7.06 -1.40
N SER A 28 15.69 -6.83 -0.50
CA SER A 28 14.54 -5.98 -0.78
C SER A 28 14.95 -4.54 -1.12
N LEU A 29 15.90 -3.98 -0.38
CA LEU A 29 16.42 -2.64 -0.64
C LEU A 29 17.22 -2.57 -1.95
N GLU A 30 18.01 -3.59 -2.27
CA GLU A 30 18.73 -3.70 -3.54
C GLU A 30 17.77 -3.71 -4.73
N GLU A 31 16.68 -4.46 -4.66
CA GLU A 31 15.66 -4.49 -5.69
C GLU A 31 14.97 -3.12 -5.85
N LEU A 32 14.58 -2.48 -4.74
CA LEU A 32 13.97 -1.15 -4.78
C LEU A 32 14.92 -0.09 -5.36
N ASN A 33 16.21 -0.14 -5.05
CA ASN A 33 17.22 0.75 -5.62
C ASN A 33 17.59 0.40 -7.07
N GLY A 34 17.27 -0.80 -7.52
CA GLY A 34 17.53 -1.28 -8.88
C GLY A 34 16.41 -0.98 -9.87
N ASP A 35 15.20 -0.78 -9.37
CA ASP A 35 13.99 -0.57 -10.17
C ASP A 35 13.43 0.86 -9.97
N TRP A 36 12.44 1.21 -10.78
CA TRP A 36 11.78 2.52 -10.83
C TRP A 36 10.46 2.56 -10.04
N THR A 37 10.31 1.70 -9.04
CA THR A 37 9.11 1.63 -8.18
C THR A 37 8.82 2.94 -7.45
N THR A 38 9.85 3.73 -7.13
CA THR A 38 9.73 5.02 -6.46
C THR A 38 9.37 6.18 -7.41
N SER A 39 9.31 5.97 -8.72
CA SER A 39 9.11 7.04 -9.73
C SER A 39 7.82 7.84 -9.53
N MET A 40 6.78 7.22 -8.99
CA MET A 40 5.52 7.91 -8.71
C MET A 40 5.64 9.01 -7.65
N GLU A 41 6.64 8.91 -6.75
CA GLU A 41 6.90 9.95 -5.76
C GLU A 41 7.30 11.29 -6.41
N LEU A 42 7.84 11.27 -7.65
CA LEU A 42 8.07 12.51 -8.42
C LEU A 42 6.76 13.26 -8.66
N ALA A 43 5.71 12.55 -9.11
CA ALA A 43 4.41 13.15 -9.35
C ALA A 43 3.76 13.66 -8.06
N GLU A 44 3.82 12.85 -7.00
CA GLU A 44 3.26 13.19 -5.69
C GLU A 44 3.98 14.39 -5.06
N THR A 45 5.31 14.43 -5.14
CA THR A 45 6.13 15.54 -4.62
C THR A 45 5.90 16.84 -5.37
N LEU A 46 5.84 16.78 -6.71
CA LEU A 46 5.53 17.93 -7.54
C LEU A 46 4.15 18.51 -7.22
N GLN A 47 3.14 17.65 -7.03
CA GLN A 47 1.81 18.08 -6.64
C GLN A 47 1.79 18.66 -5.22
N ARG A 48 2.35 17.96 -4.26
CA ARG A 48 2.31 18.31 -2.83
C ARG A 48 3.06 19.59 -2.50
N LEU A 49 4.25 19.78 -3.08
CA LEU A 49 5.12 20.91 -2.73
C LEU A 49 4.98 22.09 -3.69
N HIS A 50 4.59 21.87 -4.93
CA HIS A 50 4.61 22.88 -5.98
C HIS A 50 3.29 23.07 -6.71
N GLY A 51 2.24 22.34 -6.32
CA GLY A 51 0.91 22.45 -6.92
C GLY A 51 0.84 22.01 -8.39
N VAL A 52 1.85 21.32 -8.89
CA VAL A 52 1.85 20.79 -10.26
C VAL A 52 0.73 19.74 -10.37
N PRO A 53 -0.16 19.79 -11.37
CA PRO A 53 -1.20 18.78 -11.53
C PRO A 53 -0.60 17.37 -11.59
N PHE A 54 -1.20 16.43 -10.85
CA PHE A 54 -0.68 15.06 -10.75
C PHE A 54 -0.48 14.39 -12.12
N ARG A 55 -1.39 14.63 -13.06
CA ARG A 55 -1.28 14.12 -14.44
C ARG A 55 0.04 14.55 -15.11
N VAL A 56 0.43 15.80 -14.95
CA VAL A 56 1.67 16.34 -15.51
C VAL A 56 2.89 15.73 -14.84
N GLY A 57 2.87 15.65 -13.50
CA GLY A 57 3.91 14.97 -12.73
C GLY A 57 4.05 13.49 -13.10
N HIS A 58 2.94 12.81 -13.34
CA HIS A 58 2.93 11.42 -13.82
C HIS A 58 3.52 11.28 -15.24
N HIS A 59 3.16 12.17 -16.13
CA HIS A 59 3.74 12.19 -17.49
C HIS A 59 5.26 12.41 -17.41
N PHE A 60 5.71 13.38 -16.63
CA PHE A 60 7.14 13.59 -16.37
C PHE A 60 7.83 12.34 -15.81
N ALA A 61 7.26 11.71 -14.79
CA ALA A 61 7.80 10.46 -14.22
C ALA A 61 7.90 9.35 -15.28
N SER A 62 6.91 9.23 -16.15
CA SER A 62 6.92 8.26 -17.26
C SER A 62 8.04 8.53 -18.28
N LEU A 63 8.29 9.81 -18.61
CA LEU A 63 9.42 10.19 -19.47
C LEU A 63 10.75 9.85 -18.83
N VAL A 64 10.92 10.16 -17.53
CA VAL A 64 12.12 9.81 -16.76
C VAL A 64 12.38 8.32 -16.79
N VAL A 65 11.37 7.48 -16.49
CA VAL A 65 11.51 6.01 -16.49
C VAL A 65 11.83 5.48 -17.88
N THR A 66 11.18 6.01 -18.91
CA THR A 66 11.40 5.61 -20.30
C THR A 66 12.82 5.90 -20.75
N ASP A 67 13.30 7.11 -20.47
CA ASP A 67 14.67 7.54 -20.83
C ASP A 67 15.73 6.76 -20.03
N ALA A 68 15.47 6.53 -18.73
CA ALA A 68 16.34 5.72 -17.87
C ALA A 68 16.50 4.29 -18.35
N ARG A 69 15.40 3.62 -18.72
CA ARG A 69 15.42 2.26 -19.25
C ARG A 69 16.20 2.17 -20.55
N LYS A 70 16.01 3.14 -21.43
CA LYS A 70 16.77 3.23 -22.70
C LYS A 70 18.26 3.35 -22.47
N ASN A 71 18.69 4.12 -21.46
CA ASN A 71 20.08 4.36 -21.12
C ASN A 71 20.62 3.38 -20.03
N LYS A 72 19.81 2.46 -19.53
CA LYS A 72 20.15 1.51 -18.45
C LYS A 72 20.58 2.19 -17.15
N TRP A 73 20.05 3.36 -16.86
CA TRP A 73 20.31 4.07 -15.61
C TRP A 73 19.41 3.55 -14.48
N ARG A 74 19.99 3.43 -13.29
CA ARG A 74 19.26 3.23 -12.04
C ARG A 74 18.73 4.57 -11.51
N PRO A 75 17.74 4.59 -10.59
CA PRO A 75 17.19 5.83 -10.05
C PRO A 75 18.25 6.80 -9.50
N ASN A 76 19.22 6.31 -8.73
CA ASN A 76 20.30 7.12 -8.17
C ASN A 76 21.34 7.62 -9.20
N GLN A 77 21.35 7.06 -10.40
CA GLN A 77 22.28 7.42 -11.50
C GLN A 77 21.66 8.42 -12.47
N PHE A 78 20.35 8.71 -12.35
CA PHE A 78 19.66 9.55 -13.32
C PHE A 78 20.21 10.99 -13.30
N PRO A 79 20.65 11.53 -14.46
CA PRO A 79 21.23 12.89 -14.52
C PRO A 79 20.15 13.95 -14.28
N TYR A 80 20.37 14.84 -13.31
CA TYR A 80 19.43 15.92 -13.02
C TYR A 80 19.19 16.86 -14.20
N ALA A 81 20.25 17.20 -14.96
CA ALA A 81 20.11 18.01 -16.17
C ALA A 81 19.11 17.39 -17.17
N ARG A 82 19.14 16.06 -17.32
CA ARG A 82 18.19 15.36 -18.18
C ARG A 82 16.77 15.41 -17.63
N ALA A 83 16.60 15.33 -16.31
CA ALA A 83 15.28 15.50 -15.67
C ALA A 83 14.69 16.89 -15.96
N VAL A 84 15.49 17.95 -15.95
CA VAL A 84 15.06 19.31 -16.29
C VAL A 84 14.52 19.38 -17.73
N GLU A 85 15.21 18.77 -18.69
CA GLU A 85 14.77 18.72 -20.09
C GLU A 85 13.44 17.97 -20.25
N LEU A 86 13.32 16.80 -19.62
CA LEU A 86 12.11 15.97 -19.69
C LEU A 86 10.92 16.62 -18.98
N TYR A 87 11.16 17.36 -17.91
CA TYR A 87 10.12 18.14 -17.27
C TYR A 87 9.58 19.23 -18.21
N ALA A 88 10.46 19.98 -18.86
CA ALA A 88 10.07 20.98 -19.85
C ALA A 88 9.30 20.35 -21.03
N GLU A 89 9.63 19.14 -21.44
CA GLU A 89 8.88 18.38 -22.44
C GLU A 89 7.47 18.03 -21.96
N ALA A 90 7.33 17.47 -20.75
CA ALA A 90 6.03 17.11 -20.15
C ALA A 90 5.13 18.36 -20.02
N ILE A 91 5.65 19.46 -19.52
CA ILE A 91 4.91 20.71 -19.35
C ILE A 91 4.38 21.24 -20.69
N ARG A 92 5.21 21.26 -21.73
CA ARG A 92 4.79 21.71 -23.07
C ARG A 92 3.72 20.81 -23.67
N HIS A 93 3.89 19.49 -23.55
CA HIS A 93 2.93 18.53 -24.02
C HIS A 93 1.55 18.71 -23.36
N ASP A 94 1.53 18.98 -22.05
CA ASP A 94 0.30 19.16 -21.29
C ASP A 94 -0.25 20.61 -21.30
N GLY A 95 0.34 21.49 -22.13
CA GLY A 95 -0.17 22.84 -22.41
C GLY A 95 0.06 23.84 -21.27
N LEU A 96 0.96 23.57 -20.35
CA LEU A 96 1.36 24.50 -19.29
C LEU A 96 2.51 25.43 -19.72
N LYS A 97 2.67 26.55 -19.01
CA LYS A 97 3.65 27.58 -19.39
C LYS A 97 4.96 27.48 -18.60
N GLU A 98 4.90 27.05 -17.36
CA GLU A 98 6.07 27.00 -16.47
C GLU A 98 6.90 25.74 -16.77
N THR A 99 8.02 25.91 -17.47
CA THR A 99 8.87 24.79 -17.92
C THR A 99 10.05 24.50 -17.02
N GLN A 100 10.27 25.32 -15.99
CA GLN A 100 11.34 25.09 -15.03
C GLN A 100 10.96 24.01 -14.04
N LEU A 101 11.80 22.97 -13.89
CA LEU A 101 11.60 21.95 -12.88
C LEU A 101 11.71 22.57 -11.46
N PRO A 102 10.64 22.59 -10.66
CA PRO A 102 10.65 23.25 -9.36
C PRO A 102 11.38 22.45 -8.26
N LEU A 103 11.87 21.25 -8.57
CA LEU A 103 12.66 20.43 -7.66
C LEU A 103 14.13 20.75 -7.83
N SER A 104 14.85 21.06 -6.76
CA SER A 104 16.32 21.12 -6.80
C SER A 104 16.91 19.71 -6.99
N GLU A 105 18.17 19.62 -7.45
CA GLU A 105 18.82 18.31 -7.64
C GLU A 105 18.83 17.42 -6.40
N PRO A 106 19.14 17.93 -5.18
CA PRO A 106 19.07 17.11 -3.98
C PRO A 106 17.65 16.57 -3.70
N VAL A 107 16.62 17.40 -3.90
CA VAL A 107 15.21 16.99 -3.70
C VAL A 107 14.80 15.98 -4.76
N PHE A 108 15.16 16.18 -6.03
CA PHE A 108 14.89 15.23 -7.10
C PHE A 108 15.49 13.85 -6.80
N LYS A 109 16.76 13.80 -6.39
CA LYS A 109 17.44 12.54 -6.02
C LYS A 109 16.84 11.88 -4.79
N ALA A 110 16.51 12.66 -3.76
CA ALA A 110 15.84 12.17 -2.56
C ALA A 110 14.48 11.54 -2.89
N THR A 111 13.71 12.19 -3.77
CA THR A 111 12.39 11.69 -4.21
C THR A 111 12.45 10.29 -4.85
N LEU A 112 13.57 9.92 -5.44
CA LEU A 112 13.80 8.60 -6.04
C LEU A 112 14.34 7.56 -5.05
N ALA A 113 14.68 7.97 -3.82
CA ALA A 113 15.20 7.07 -2.80
C ALA A 113 14.05 6.36 -2.05
N PRO A 114 14.11 5.02 -1.88
CA PRO A 114 13.05 4.28 -1.19
C PRO A 114 12.77 4.76 0.24
N ASP A 115 13.80 5.10 1.01
CA ASP A 115 13.66 5.58 2.38
C ASP A 115 12.92 6.93 2.45
N ASP A 116 13.18 7.80 1.50
CA ASP A 116 12.53 9.11 1.41
C ASP A 116 11.05 8.97 1.08
N MET A 117 10.71 8.06 0.16
CA MET A 117 9.33 7.73 -0.17
C MET A 117 8.54 7.29 1.07
N VAL A 118 9.10 6.43 1.93
CA VAL A 118 8.45 6.03 3.18
C VAL A 118 8.32 7.22 4.13
N ARG A 119 9.37 8.04 4.27
CA ARG A 119 9.42 9.16 5.19
C ARG A 119 8.45 10.29 4.83
N THR A 120 8.23 10.54 3.56
CA THR A 120 7.40 11.65 3.06
C THR A 120 5.92 11.33 2.97
N ARG A 121 5.53 10.05 2.96
CA ARG A 121 4.13 9.61 2.91
C ARG A 121 3.48 9.60 4.28
N VAL A 122 3.18 10.79 4.81
CA VAL A 122 2.63 11.02 6.16
C VAL A 122 1.10 10.92 6.26
N GLY A 123 0.41 10.56 5.19
CA GLY A 123 -1.05 10.46 5.16
C GLY A 123 -1.60 9.27 5.95
N ILE A 124 -2.90 9.32 6.27
CA ILE A 124 -3.64 8.20 6.87
C ILE A 124 -3.55 6.99 5.93
N GLY A 125 -3.19 5.82 6.48
CA GLY A 125 -2.95 4.60 5.70
C GLY A 125 -1.56 4.53 5.06
N GLY A 126 -0.69 5.50 5.34
CA GLY A 126 0.67 5.56 4.82
C GLY A 126 1.63 4.53 5.45
N PRO A 127 2.83 4.36 4.86
CA PRO A 127 3.78 3.32 5.26
C PRO A 127 4.62 3.67 6.48
N GLN A 128 4.43 4.84 7.10
CA GLN A 128 5.23 5.27 8.23
C GLN A 128 5.05 4.36 9.45
N PRO A 129 6.11 4.06 10.21
CA PRO A 129 6.04 3.16 11.36
C PRO A 129 4.98 3.55 12.40
N ALA A 130 4.79 4.85 12.65
CA ALA A 130 3.78 5.33 13.59
C ALA A 130 2.36 5.04 13.09
N GLU A 131 2.10 5.29 11.80
CA GLU A 131 0.80 5.04 11.18
C GLU A 131 0.51 3.54 11.07
N VAL A 132 1.50 2.74 10.68
CA VAL A 132 1.37 1.27 10.66
C VAL A 132 1.06 0.74 12.07
N LYS A 133 1.73 1.25 13.11
CA LYS A 133 1.44 0.87 14.50
C LYS A 133 0.01 1.24 14.90
N ARG A 134 -0.47 2.43 14.51
CA ARG A 134 -1.85 2.88 14.76
C ARG A 134 -2.86 1.96 14.07
N MET A 135 -2.67 1.66 12.78
CA MET A 135 -3.54 0.76 12.01
C MET A 135 -3.57 -0.65 12.60
N LEU A 136 -2.43 -1.20 13.00
CA LEU A 136 -2.36 -2.51 13.67
C LEU A 136 -3.10 -2.50 15.01
N GLY A 137 -3.04 -1.41 15.77
CA GLY A 137 -3.82 -1.25 17.00
C GLY A 137 -5.33 -1.32 16.74
N LEU A 138 -5.82 -0.58 15.76
CA LEU A 138 -7.23 -0.59 15.36
C LEU A 138 -7.67 -1.98 14.87
N ALA A 139 -6.86 -2.63 14.02
CA ALA A 139 -7.17 -3.97 13.52
C ALA A 139 -7.24 -5.01 14.64
N ARG A 140 -6.34 -4.93 15.63
CA ARG A 140 -6.37 -5.82 16.80
C ARG A 140 -7.61 -5.61 17.66
N ALA A 141 -8.01 -4.36 17.89
CA ALA A 141 -9.22 -4.03 18.65
C ALA A 141 -10.49 -4.54 17.93
N ALA A 142 -10.59 -4.32 16.62
CA ALA A 142 -11.69 -4.84 15.82
C ALA A 142 -11.76 -6.38 15.88
N LEU A 143 -10.61 -7.06 15.71
CA LEU A 143 -10.53 -8.51 15.79
C LEU A 143 -10.95 -9.06 17.17
N ALA A 144 -10.62 -8.36 18.27
CA ALA A 144 -11.05 -8.74 19.61
C ALA A 144 -12.58 -8.64 19.73
N SER A 145 -13.17 -7.55 19.28
CA SER A 145 -14.63 -7.34 19.26
C SER A 145 -15.35 -8.40 18.42
N ASP A 146 -14.82 -8.74 17.24
CA ASP A 146 -15.39 -9.75 16.37
C ASP A 146 -15.35 -11.15 17.03
N ARG A 147 -14.30 -11.46 17.76
CA ARG A 147 -14.18 -12.72 18.51
C ARG A 147 -15.20 -12.80 19.65
N GLU A 148 -15.37 -11.74 20.41
CA GLU A 148 -16.38 -11.65 21.48
C GLU A 148 -17.78 -11.82 20.91
N TRP A 149 -18.09 -11.12 19.82
CA TRP A 149 -19.35 -11.25 19.11
C TRP A 149 -19.60 -12.69 18.65
N LEU A 150 -18.61 -13.36 18.07
CA LEU A 150 -18.73 -14.73 17.59
C LEU A 150 -19.00 -15.70 18.74
N VAL A 151 -18.27 -15.57 19.86
CA VAL A 151 -18.49 -16.40 21.06
C VAL A 151 -19.90 -16.21 21.61
N ALA A 152 -20.35 -14.97 21.77
CA ALA A 152 -21.69 -14.66 22.26
C ALA A 152 -22.78 -15.19 21.31
N ARG A 153 -22.56 -15.09 20.00
CA ARG A 153 -23.49 -15.59 18.98
C ARG A 153 -23.62 -17.12 19.03
N ASN A 154 -22.51 -17.83 19.14
CA ASN A 154 -22.50 -19.29 19.24
C ASN A 154 -23.17 -19.76 20.53
N ALA A 155 -22.92 -19.12 21.67
CA ALA A 155 -23.55 -19.42 22.92
C ALA A 155 -25.09 -19.29 22.85
N ARG A 156 -25.59 -18.22 22.21
CA ARG A 156 -27.04 -18.02 21.98
C ARG A 156 -27.64 -19.08 21.09
N LEU A 157 -26.95 -19.56 20.06
CA LEU A 157 -27.44 -20.64 19.19
C LEU A 157 -27.52 -21.97 19.93
N ILE A 158 -26.53 -22.30 20.77
CA ILE A 158 -26.52 -23.50 21.61
C ILE A 158 -27.67 -23.47 22.62
N ASP A 159 -27.88 -22.35 23.32
CA ASP A 159 -28.99 -22.16 24.27
C ASP A 159 -30.34 -22.26 23.57
N ALA A 160 -30.51 -21.66 22.41
CA ALA A 160 -31.75 -21.77 21.63
C ALA A 160 -32.06 -23.22 21.22
N GLN A 161 -31.02 -23.94 20.76
CA GLN A 161 -31.18 -25.37 20.42
C GLN A 161 -31.56 -26.22 21.64
N ALA A 162 -30.93 -25.96 22.79
CA ALA A 162 -31.25 -26.66 24.03
C ALA A 162 -32.71 -26.41 24.47
N LYS A 163 -33.17 -25.16 24.41
CA LYS A 163 -34.56 -24.77 24.72
C LYS A 163 -35.55 -25.39 23.75
N LEU A 164 -35.24 -25.45 22.48
CA LEU A 164 -36.07 -26.13 21.48
C LEU A 164 -36.21 -27.63 21.79
N ASN A 165 -35.11 -28.31 22.07
CA ASN A 165 -35.13 -29.73 22.42
C ASN A 165 -35.96 -29.99 23.69
N GLN A 166 -35.79 -29.16 24.73
CA GLN A 166 -36.60 -29.30 25.95
C GLN A 166 -38.10 -29.12 25.70
N ALA A 167 -38.46 -28.11 24.89
CA ALA A 167 -39.86 -27.89 24.54
C ALA A 167 -40.46 -29.07 23.74
N PHE A 168 -39.67 -29.60 22.79
CA PHE A 168 -40.07 -30.75 21.99
C PHE A 168 -40.35 -32.00 22.85
N PHE A 169 -39.44 -32.37 23.75
CA PHE A 169 -39.62 -33.55 24.62
C PHE A 169 -40.80 -33.40 25.60
N LYS A 170 -41.04 -32.17 26.12
CA LYS A 170 -42.24 -31.91 26.96
C LYS A 170 -43.56 -32.14 26.22
N VAL A 171 -43.59 -32.07 24.92
CA VAL A 171 -44.80 -32.36 24.13
C VAL A 171 -44.98 -33.86 23.92
N LEU A 172 -43.88 -34.63 23.85
CA LEU A 172 -43.92 -36.09 23.66
C LEU A 172 -44.28 -36.82 24.95
N ASP A 173 -43.98 -36.24 26.11
CA ASP A 173 -44.27 -36.83 27.42
C ASP A 173 -45.73 -36.60 27.90
N LYS A 174 -46.58 -35.99 27.06
CA LYS A 174 -48.02 -35.83 27.29
C LYS A 174 -48.84 -36.82 26.47
#